data_2a14153680d2e8f97943cc33535603fc
#
_entry.id   2a14153680d2e8f97943cc33535603fc
#
_cell.length_a   1.000
_cell.length_b   1.000
_cell.length_c   1.000
_cell.angle_alpha   90.00
_cell.angle_beta   90.00
_cell.angle_gamma   90.00
#
_symmetry.space_group_name_H-M   'P 1'
#
loop_
_entity.id
_entity.type
_entity.pdbx_description
1 polymer ?
#
loop_
_entity_poly.entity_id
_entity_poly.type
_entity_poly.pdbx_seq_one_letter_code
_entity_poly.pdbx_strand_id
1 'polypeptide(L)'
;LGALTLGLKGERLAELAGLKKAGCVAFSQANRTIVDTEALLRAMEYAATFGFAIWLQPQDHWLARNGIAHEGEVASRLGLAGIPVAAETIAIATIVQLVRDTGCRVHLTRISSAAGMALIQRARHDGLPVTCDVGVHHLLLTENDIGFFNPHARFCPPLRAQSDREALSAAAAAGLAAICSDHTPVG
;
A
#
# COMPACT_ATOMS: atom_id res chain seq x y z
N LEU A 1 1.58 -10.19 12.28
CA LEU A 1 0.35 -10.00 11.50
C LEU A 1 -0.29 -11.34 11.16
N GLY A 2 -1.64 -11.38 11.13
CA GLY A 2 -2.41 -12.52 10.64
C GLY A 2 -2.86 -12.31 9.19
N ALA A 3 -3.21 -13.39 8.48
CA ALA A 3 -3.81 -13.28 7.16
C ALA A 3 -5.23 -12.71 7.27
N LEU A 4 -5.58 -11.75 6.41
CA LEU A 4 -6.91 -11.16 6.36
C LEU A 4 -7.91 -12.12 5.67
N THR A 5 -7.47 -12.77 4.60
CA THR A 5 -8.29 -13.74 3.88
C THR A 5 -7.63 -15.11 3.82
N LEU A 6 -8.42 -16.16 3.64
CA LEU A 6 -7.94 -17.53 3.54
C LEU A 6 -6.94 -17.68 2.37
N GLY A 7 -5.73 -18.11 2.70
CA GLY A 7 -4.65 -18.28 1.74
C GLY A 7 -4.27 -17.01 0.99
N LEU A 8 -4.62 -15.83 1.52
CA LEU A 8 -4.40 -14.51 0.89
C LEU A 8 -5.03 -14.41 -0.52
N LYS A 9 -6.17 -15.06 -0.75
CA LYS A 9 -6.84 -15.07 -2.05
C LYS A 9 -7.74 -13.85 -2.29
N GLY A 10 -8.11 -13.11 -1.23
CA GLY A 10 -8.98 -11.93 -1.34
C GLY A 10 -10.47 -12.25 -1.47
N GLU A 11 -10.89 -13.51 -1.29
CA GLU A 11 -12.26 -13.97 -1.52
C GLU A 11 -13.03 -14.20 -0.21
N ARG A 12 -12.42 -14.88 0.73
CA ARG A 12 -13.07 -15.31 2.00
C ARG A 12 -12.22 -14.90 3.18
N LEU A 13 -12.85 -14.33 4.20
CA LEU A 13 -12.18 -13.97 5.45
C LEU A 13 -11.51 -15.16 6.11
N ALA A 14 -10.33 -14.93 6.70
CA ALA A 14 -9.70 -15.87 7.60
C ALA A 14 -10.40 -15.86 8.99
N GLU A 15 -10.05 -16.78 9.86
CA GLU A 15 -10.58 -16.86 11.21
C GLU A 15 -9.87 -15.82 12.11
N LEU A 16 -10.26 -14.52 11.93
CA LEU A 16 -9.56 -13.39 12.56
C LEU A 16 -9.60 -13.46 14.08
N ALA A 17 -10.72 -13.91 14.65
CA ALA A 17 -10.87 -14.01 16.10
C ALA A 17 -9.92 -15.06 16.69
N GLY A 18 -9.77 -16.21 16.04
CA GLY A 18 -8.80 -17.24 16.42
C GLY A 18 -7.36 -16.78 16.28
N LEU A 19 -7.03 -16.11 15.15
CA LEU A 19 -5.72 -15.51 14.94
C LEU A 19 -5.39 -14.43 15.99
N LYS A 20 -6.38 -13.63 16.40
CA LYS A 20 -6.21 -12.65 17.46
C LYS A 20 -5.88 -13.33 18.80
N LYS A 21 -6.58 -14.42 19.14
CA LYS A 21 -6.29 -15.21 20.35
C LYS A 21 -4.90 -15.83 20.30
N ALA A 22 -4.42 -16.18 19.11
CA ALA A 22 -3.05 -16.68 18.89
C ALA A 22 -1.97 -15.58 18.92
N GLY A 23 -2.34 -14.32 19.20
CA GLY A 23 -1.40 -13.22 19.38
C GLY A 23 -1.22 -12.29 18.18
N CYS A 24 -1.98 -12.45 17.10
CA CYS A 24 -1.93 -11.50 15.99
C CYS A 24 -2.44 -10.12 16.44
N VAL A 25 -1.65 -9.07 16.15
CA VAL A 25 -1.98 -7.69 16.54
C VAL A 25 -2.77 -6.94 15.47
N ALA A 26 -2.63 -7.34 14.21
CA ALA A 26 -3.35 -6.81 13.06
C ALA A 26 -3.43 -7.87 11.95
N PHE A 27 -4.21 -7.59 10.91
CA PHE A 27 -4.44 -8.52 9.81
C PHE A 27 -4.06 -7.88 8.48
N SER A 28 -3.42 -8.65 7.60
CA SER A 28 -2.87 -8.14 6.35
C SER A 28 -3.16 -9.07 5.19
N GLN A 29 -3.21 -8.49 4.00
CA GLN A 29 -3.25 -9.24 2.74
C GLN A 29 -1.84 -9.44 2.17
N ALA A 30 -0.80 -9.08 2.91
CA ALA A 30 0.60 -9.03 2.46
C ALA A 30 0.74 -8.18 1.17
N ASN A 31 1.42 -8.71 0.15
CA ASN A 31 1.64 -8.03 -1.13
C ASN A 31 0.53 -8.33 -2.17
N ARG A 32 -0.62 -8.84 -1.72
CA ARG A 32 -1.73 -9.16 -2.61
C ARG A 32 -2.84 -8.14 -2.48
N THR A 33 -3.42 -7.74 -3.59
CA THR A 33 -4.58 -6.85 -3.60
C THR A 33 -5.87 -7.67 -3.43
N ILE A 34 -6.86 -7.09 -2.76
CA ILE A 34 -8.23 -7.61 -2.77
C ILE A 34 -8.93 -6.95 -3.95
N VAL A 35 -9.24 -7.74 -4.97
CA VAL A 35 -9.89 -7.25 -6.20
C VAL A 35 -11.39 -7.05 -5.96
N ASP A 36 -11.98 -7.91 -5.14
CA ASP A 36 -13.38 -7.86 -4.78
C ASP A 36 -13.60 -6.83 -3.67
N THR A 37 -14.21 -5.69 -4.04
CA THR A 37 -14.51 -4.61 -3.08
C THR A 37 -15.58 -5.01 -2.08
N GLU A 38 -16.50 -5.94 -2.40
CA GLU A 38 -17.44 -6.47 -1.43
C GLU A 38 -16.72 -7.27 -0.36
N ALA A 39 -15.80 -8.15 -0.75
CA ALA A 39 -14.99 -8.91 0.20
C ALA A 39 -14.17 -7.97 1.11
N LEU A 40 -13.62 -6.89 0.56
CA LEU A 40 -12.90 -5.88 1.34
C LEU A 40 -13.82 -5.16 2.33
N LEU A 41 -15.01 -4.72 1.89
CA LEU A 41 -16.01 -4.09 2.75
C LEU A 41 -16.38 -5.01 3.92
N ARG A 42 -16.72 -6.28 3.66
CA ARG A 42 -17.06 -7.25 4.72
C ARG A 42 -15.91 -7.49 5.70
N ALA A 43 -14.67 -7.51 5.19
CA ALA A 43 -13.48 -7.62 6.03
C ALA A 43 -13.34 -6.41 6.97
N MET A 44 -13.59 -5.21 6.47
CA MET A 44 -13.49 -3.98 7.24
C MET A 44 -14.62 -3.84 8.27
N GLU A 45 -15.86 -4.18 7.91
CA GLU A 45 -17.00 -4.25 8.85
C GLU A 45 -16.73 -5.21 10.01
N TYR A 46 -16.26 -6.43 9.69
CA TYR A 46 -15.89 -7.40 10.71
C TYR A 46 -14.76 -6.89 11.61
N ALA A 47 -13.70 -6.34 11.02
CA ALA A 47 -12.58 -5.81 11.77
C ALA A 47 -13.00 -4.63 12.67
N ALA A 48 -13.85 -3.73 12.19
CA ALA A 48 -14.37 -2.61 12.97
C ALA A 48 -15.16 -3.08 14.18
N THR A 49 -16.04 -4.10 14.02
CA THR A 49 -16.85 -4.67 15.10
C THR A 49 -15.99 -5.17 16.29
N PHE A 50 -14.81 -5.74 16.01
CA PHE A 50 -13.91 -6.27 17.02
C PHE A 50 -12.73 -5.35 17.36
N GLY A 51 -12.68 -4.15 16.82
CA GLY A 51 -11.60 -3.21 17.03
C GLY A 51 -10.24 -3.68 16.45
N PHE A 52 -10.26 -4.51 15.41
CA PHE A 52 -9.04 -4.98 14.74
C PHE A 52 -8.49 -3.93 13.79
N ALA A 53 -7.18 -3.92 13.56
CA ALA A 53 -6.54 -3.10 12.55
C ALA A 53 -6.24 -3.95 11.30
N ILE A 54 -6.46 -3.37 10.13
CA ILE A 54 -6.14 -3.99 8.84
C ILE A 54 -4.96 -3.25 8.19
N TRP A 55 -4.00 -3.99 7.65
CA TRP A 55 -2.84 -3.48 6.94
C TRP A 55 -2.94 -3.86 5.47
N LEU A 56 -3.00 -2.86 4.59
CA LEU A 56 -3.20 -3.04 3.16
C LEU A 56 -2.11 -2.32 2.36
N GLN A 57 -1.58 -2.97 1.34
CA GLN A 57 -0.85 -2.29 0.28
C GLN A 57 -1.87 -1.73 -0.72
N PRO A 58 -1.96 -0.41 -0.87
CA PRO A 58 -2.92 0.19 -1.79
C PRO A 58 -2.40 0.09 -3.23
N GLN A 59 -2.97 -0.82 -3.99
CA GLN A 59 -2.62 -1.00 -5.39
C GLN A 59 -3.81 -1.58 -6.16
N ASP A 60 -4.25 -0.89 -7.21
CA ASP A 60 -5.25 -1.42 -8.12
C ASP A 60 -4.66 -2.57 -8.95
N HIS A 61 -5.34 -3.72 -8.92
CA HIS A 61 -4.89 -4.94 -9.56
C HIS A 61 -4.74 -4.78 -11.07
N TRP A 62 -5.72 -4.17 -11.72
CA TRP A 62 -5.80 -4.12 -13.17
C TRP A 62 -4.78 -3.15 -13.77
N LEU A 63 -4.59 -2.01 -13.11
CA LEU A 63 -3.61 -1.01 -13.53
C LEU A 63 -2.16 -1.44 -13.27
N ALA A 64 -1.93 -2.31 -12.29
CA ALA A 64 -0.59 -2.71 -11.90
C ALA A 64 -0.14 -4.09 -12.41
N ARG A 65 -1.08 -4.96 -12.82
CA ARG A 65 -0.84 -6.41 -13.03
C ARG A 65 0.34 -6.79 -13.93
N ASN A 66 0.65 -5.97 -14.93
CA ASN A 66 1.71 -6.25 -15.91
C ASN A 66 2.88 -5.28 -15.79
N GLY A 67 2.81 -4.32 -14.86
CA GLY A 67 3.84 -3.31 -14.70
C GLY A 67 5.02 -3.80 -13.86
N ILE A 68 6.19 -3.24 -14.14
CA ILE A 68 7.43 -3.55 -13.43
C ILE A 68 8.22 -2.30 -13.02
N ALA A 69 7.82 -1.13 -13.49
CA ALA A 69 8.44 0.16 -13.22
C ALA A 69 7.35 1.24 -13.07
N HIS A 70 7.71 2.43 -12.63
CA HIS A 70 6.83 3.59 -12.69
C HIS A 70 6.48 3.92 -14.15
N GLU A 71 5.22 4.24 -14.42
CA GLU A 71 4.80 4.77 -15.71
C GLU A 71 5.28 6.22 -15.86
N GLY A 72 6.48 6.36 -16.40
CA GLY A 72 7.19 7.62 -16.54
C GLY A 72 8.17 7.62 -17.70
N GLU A 73 9.04 8.62 -17.71
CA GLU A 73 10.02 8.82 -18.77
C GLU A 73 11.02 7.66 -18.86
N VAL A 74 11.48 7.16 -17.71
CA VAL A 74 12.46 6.05 -17.65
C VAL A 74 11.87 4.77 -18.22
N ALA A 75 10.65 4.40 -17.80
CA ALA A 75 9.99 3.21 -18.32
C ALA A 75 9.74 3.30 -19.83
N SER A 76 9.28 4.45 -20.31
CA SER A 76 9.07 4.70 -21.76
C SER A 76 10.35 4.55 -22.55
N ARG A 77 11.45 5.15 -22.07
CA ARG A 77 12.76 5.07 -22.73
C ARG A 77 13.34 3.65 -22.78
N LEU A 78 13.10 2.87 -21.73
CA LEU A 78 13.61 1.49 -21.60
C LEU A 78 12.64 0.43 -22.18
N GLY A 79 11.45 0.81 -22.62
CA GLY A 79 10.42 -0.12 -23.10
C GLY A 79 9.86 -1.01 -21.97
N LEU A 80 9.87 -0.54 -20.72
CA LEU A 80 9.35 -1.27 -19.58
C LEU A 80 7.84 -1.01 -19.41
N ALA A 81 7.10 -2.05 -19.02
CA ALA A 81 5.70 -1.90 -18.68
C ALA A 81 5.53 -1.05 -17.41
N GLY A 82 4.78 0.05 -17.53
CA GLY A 82 4.59 1.01 -16.46
C GLY A 82 3.46 0.65 -15.49
N ILE A 83 3.60 1.10 -14.24
CA ILE A 83 2.54 1.13 -13.22
C ILE A 83 2.22 2.59 -12.96
N PRO A 84 1.05 3.09 -13.37
CA PRO A 84 0.67 4.48 -13.18
C PRO A 84 0.49 4.81 -11.69
N VAL A 85 0.66 6.07 -11.31
CA VAL A 85 0.33 6.57 -9.98
C VAL A 85 -1.15 6.32 -9.65
N ALA A 86 -2.00 6.31 -10.67
CA ALA A 86 -3.43 5.99 -10.55
C ALA A 86 -3.69 4.62 -9.90
N ALA A 87 -2.79 3.64 -10.09
CA ALA A 87 -2.92 2.34 -9.44
C ALA A 87 -2.91 2.44 -7.90
N GLU A 88 -2.11 3.36 -7.35
CA GLU A 88 -2.05 3.62 -5.91
C GLU A 88 -3.21 4.51 -5.46
N THR A 89 -3.46 5.62 -6.15
CA THR A 89 -4.44 6.62 -5.70
C THR A 89 -5.89 6.13 -5.79
N ILE A 90 -6.25 5.33 -6.79
CA ILE A 90 -7.57 4.69 -6.89
C ILE A 90 -7.78 3.71 -5.73
N ALA A 91 -6.79 2.88 -5.43
CA ALA A 91 -6.87 1.95 -4.31
C ALA A 91 -6.98 2.68 -2.97
N ILE A 92 -6.19 3.75 -2.75
CA ILE A 92 -6.31 4.60 -1.54
C ILE A 92 -7.71 5.20 -1.45
N ALA A 93 -8.23 5.79 -2.53
CA ALA A 93 -9.55 6.42 -2.54
C ALA A 93 -10.66 5.42 -2.19
N THR A 94 -10.59 4.21 -2.76
CA THR A 94 -11.53 3.12 -2.45
C THR A 94 -11.45 2.73 -0.98
N ILE A 95 -10.25 2.48 -0.45
CA ILE A 95 -10.05 2.11 0.96
C ILE A 95 -10.54 3.23 1.88
N VAL A 96 -10.20 4.48 1.61
CA VAL A 96 -10.63 5.64 2.41
C VAL A 96 -12.15 5.78 2.43
N GLN A 97 -12.84 5.53 1.30
CA GLN A 97 -14.29 5.53 1.28
C GLN A 97 -14.86 4.43 2.20
N LEU A 98 -14.32 3.22 2.13
CA LEU A 98 -14.74 2.12 3.00
C LEU A 98 -14.41 2.39 4.48
N VAL A 99 -13.32 3.09 4.78
CA VAL A 99 -13.03 3.55 6.14
C VAL A 99 -14.09 4.52 6.65
N ARG A 100 -14.59 5.45 5.80
CA ARG A 100 -15.69 6.36 6.18
C ARG A 100 -16.94 5.60 6.56
N ASP A 101 -17.28 4.57 5.79
CA ASP A 101 -18.50 3.81 5.96
C ASP A 101 -18.43 2.86 7.17
N THR A 102 -17.27 2.29 7.46
CA THR A 102 -17.10 1.24 8.47
C THR A 102 -16.47 1.71 9.79
N GLY A 103 -15.73 2.81 9.78
CA GLY A 103 -14.90 3.24 10.90
C GLY A 103 -13.70 2.32 11.19
N CYS A 104 -13.37 1.40 10.28
CA CYS A 104 -12.28 0.44 10.47
C CYS A 104 -10.92 1.16 10.56
N ARG A 105 -10.07 0.72 11.48
CA ARG A 105 -8.68 1.20 11.56
C ARG A 105 -7.84 0.57 10.47
N VAL A 106 -7.28 1.38 9.58
CA VAL A 106 -6.47 0.90 8.46
C VAL A 106 -5.07 1.50 8.49
N HIS A 107 -4.08 0.66 8.24
CA HIS A 107 -2.71 1.05 7.95
C HIS A 107 -2.39 0.76 6.49
N LEU A 108 -2.01 1.80 5.75
CA LEU A 108 -1.65 1.72 4.33
C LEU A 108 -0.15 1.57 4.22
N THR A 109 0.31 0.43 3.72
CA THR A 109 1.74 0.09 3.70
C THR A 109 2.41 0.51 2.40
N ARG A 110 3.65 0.98 2.50
CA ARG A 110 4.55 1.26 1.37
C ARG A 110 3.96 2.25 0.36
N ILE A 111 3.56 3.40 0.84
CA ILE A 111 3.13 4.50 -0.02
C ILE A 111 4.31 4.95 -0.89
N SER A 112 4.08 5.13 -2.18
CA SER A 112 5.12 5.40 -3.16
C SER A 112 4.99 6.74 -3.88
N SER A 113 3.85 7.44 -3.78
CA SER A 113 3.62 8.67 -4.54
C SER A 113 3.20 9.86 -3.67
N ALA A 114 3.54 11.06 -4.13
CA ALA A 114 3.09 12.32 -3.54
C ALA A 114 1.57 12.43 -3.54
N ALA A 115 0.92 12.01 -4.63
CA ALA A 115 -0.54 12.04 -4.75
C ALA A 115 -1.21 11.08 -3.75
N GLY A 116 -0.65 9.87 -3.55
CA GLY A 116 -1.13 8.93 -2.54
C GLY A 116 -0.99 9.49 -1.14
N MET A 117 0.15 10.11 -0.82
CA MET A 117 0.38 10.75 0.48
C MET A 117 -0.61 11.89 0.73
N ALA A 118 -0.91 12.71 -0.28
CA ALA A 118 -1.89 13.80 -0.15
C ALA A 118 -3.30 13.28 0.17
N LEU A 119 -3.73 12.17 -0.43
CA LEU A 119 -5.03 11.54 -0.12
C LEU A 119 -5.08 11.04 1.33
N ILE A 120 -3.99 10.47 1.84
CA ILE A 120 -3.91 9.98 3.22
C ILE A 120 -3.92 11.16 4.21
N GLN A 121 -3.18 12.22 3.92
CA GLN A 121 -3.19 13.43 4.74
C GLN A 121 -4.59 14.03 4.84
N ARG A 122 -5.32 14.10 3.71
CA ARG A 122 -6.69 14.55 3.68
C ARG A 122 -7.61 13.66 4.52
N ALA A 123 -7.50 12.33 4.37
CA ALA A 123 -8.28 11.38 5.17
C ALA A 123 -8.04 11.56 6.68
N ARG A 124 -6.79 11.77 7.09
CA ARG A 124 -6.44 12.04 8.49
C ARG A 124 -6.97 13.39 8.99
N HIS A 125 -6.90 14.43 8.15
CA HIS A 125 -7.48 15.74 8.46
C HIS A 125 -9.01 15.64 8.67
N ASP A 126 -9.68 14.79 7.89
CA ASP A 126 -11.11 14.48 8.03
C ASP A 126 -11.40 13.59 9.27
N GLY A 127 -10.41 13.26 10.10
CA GLY A 127 -10.56 12.48 11.33
C GLY A 127 -10.65 10.97 11.13
N LEU A 128 -10.36 10.45 9.93
CA LEU A 128 -10.44 9.01 9.67
C LEU A 128 -9.25 8.25 10.31
N PRO A 129 -9.48 7.04 10.83
CA PRO A 129 -8.45 6.23 11.50
C PRO A 129 -7.51 5.54 10.50
N VAL A 130 -6.79 6.36 9.71
CA VAL A 130 -5.85 5.91 8.70
C VAL A 130 -4.43 6.29 9.09
N THR A 131 -3.51 5.32 9.02
CA THR A 131 -2.06 5.53 9.17
C THR A 131 -1.34 4.95 7.95
N CYS A 132 -0.06 5.31 7.76
CA CYS A 132 0.72 4.76 6.65
C CYS A 132 2.19 4.63 6.98
N ASP A 133 2.89 3.86 6.14
CA ASP A 133 4.33 3.82 6.09
C ASP A 133 4.86 4.06 4.66
N VAL A 134 6.15 4.36 4.58
CA VAL A 134 6.92 4.46 3.33
C VAL A 134 8.15 3.57 3.43
N GLY A 135 8.50 2.89 2.34
CA GLY A 135 9.72 2.10 2.28
C GLY A 135 10.97 2.99 2.28
N VAL A 136 11.99 2.62 3.03
CA VAL A 136 13.26 3.37 3.09
C VAL A 136 13.86 3.62 1.70
N HIS A 137 13.72 2.67 0.79
CA HIS A 137 14.18 2.80 -0.59
C HIS A 137 13.44 3.90 -1.37
N HIS A 138 12.16 4.17 -1.09
CA HIS A 138 11.41 5.28 -1.68
C HIS A 138 11.81 6.66 -1.15
N LEU A 139 12.53 6.73 -0.03
CA LEU A 139 13.10 7.97 0.50
C LEU A 139 14.48 8.30 -0.11
N LEU A 140 15.17 7.30 -0.64
CA LEU A 140 16.55 7.41 -1.11
C LEU A 140 16.68 7.30 -2.63
N LEU A 141 15.87 6.44 -3.26
CA LEU A 141 15.96 6.08 -4.69
C LEU A 141 14.77 6.65 -5.47
N THR A 142 14.97 6.75 -6.78
CA THR A 142 13.96 7.20 -7.77
C THR A 142 13.93 6.25 -8.96
N GLU A 143 13.02 6.45 -9.90
CA GLU A 143 12.99 5.68 -11.16
C GLU A 143 14.30 5.77 -11.95
N ASN A 144 15.11 6.83 -11.75
CA ASN A 144 16.41 6.99 -12.42
C ASN A 144 17.43 5.93 -11.99
N ASP A 145 17.29 5.37 -10.77
CA ASP A 145 18.18 4.33 -10.24
C ASP A 145 18.00 2.97 -10.95
N ILE A 146 16.95 2.82 -11.78
CA ILE A 146 16.82 1.69 -12.71
C ILE A 146 18.01 1.68 -13.70
N GLY A 147 18.56 2.87 -14.04
CA GLY A 147 19.73 2.99 -14.89
C GLY A 147 19.56 2.24 -16.21
N PHE A 148 20.48 1.33 -16.49
CA PHE A 148 20.40 0.45 -17.67
C PHE A 148 19.99 -0.96 -17.22
N PHE A 149 18.67 -1.13 -16.98
CA PHE A 149 18.03 -2.41 -16.59
C PHE A 149 18.59 -3.04 -15.30
N ASN A 150 18.87 -2.22 -14.26
CA ASN A 150 19.30 -2.72 -12.97
C ASN A 150 18.17 -3.52 -12.28
N PRO A 151 18.28 -4.86 -12.14
CA PRO A 151 17.24 -5.68 -11.52
C PRO A 151 17.06 -5.39 -10.03
N HIS A 152 18.08 -4.86 -9.34
CA HIS A 152 18.00 -4.49 -7.92
C HIS A 152 17.17 -3.24 -7.66
N ALA A 153 16.84 -2.46 -8.71
CA ALA A 153 15.93 -1.33 -8.62
C ALA A 153 14.46 -1.71 -8.88
N ARG A 154 14.14 -3.00 -8.97
CA ARG A 154 12.77 -3.49 -9.12
C ARG A 154 12.09 -3.65 -7.76
N PHE A 155 11.24 -2.69 -7.42
CA PHE A 155 10.45 -2.68 -6.20
C PHE A 155 8.95 -2.80 -6.47
N CYS A 156 8.19 -3.19 -5.45
CA CYS A 156 6.73 -3.19 -5.44
C CYS A 156 6.23 -2.54 -4.14
N PRO A 157 5.65 -1.32 -4.22
CA PRO A 157 5.43 -0.49 -5.40
C PRO A 157 6.72 -0.03 -6.08
N PRO A 158 6.67 0.42 -7.34
CA PRO A 158 7.88 0.83 -8.06
C PRO A 158 8.46 2.13 -7.52
N LEU A 159 9.77 2.32 -7.71
CA LEU A 159 10.42 3.61 -7.50
C LEU A 159 9.77 4.66 -8.40
N ARG A 160 9.47 5.83 -7.87
CA ARG A 160 8.76 6.91 -8.54
C ARG A 160 9.69 8.06 -8.93
N ALA A 161 9.09 9.14 -9.42
CA ALA A 161 9.81 10.36 -9.79
C ALA A 161 10.47 11.04 -8.58
N GLN A 162 11.40 11.95 -8.85
CA GLN A 162 12.09 12.76 -7.85
C GLN A 162 11.12 13.53 -6.94
N SER A 163 10.07 14.11 -7.52
CA SER A 163 9.05 14.84 -6.78
C SER A 163 8.28 13.98 -5.78
N ASP A 164 8.05 12.69 -6.12
CA ASP A 164 7.43 11.74 -5.20
C ASP A 164 8.35 11.45 -4.01
N ARG A 165 9.63 11.18 -4.28
CA ARG A 165 10.64 10.97 -3.24
C ARG A 165 10.72 12.14 -2.27
N GLU A 166 10.74 13.37 -2.78
CA GLU A 166 10.80 14.58 -1.97
C GLU A 166 9.57 14.76 -1.08
N ALA A 167 8.37 14.51 -1.63
CA ALA A 167 7.12 14.58 -0.89
C ALA A 167 7.05 13.50 0.22
N LEU A 168 7.49 12.28 -0.07
CA LEU A 168 7.53 11.19 0.91
C LEU A 168 8.53 11.48 2.03
N SER A 169 9.71 12.00 1.67
CA SER A 169 10.75 12.38 2.65
C SER A 169 10.26 13.50 3.57
N ALA A 170 9.57 14.50 3.02
CA ALA A 170 8.96 15.56 3.82
C ALA A 170 7.87 15.03 4.76
N ALA A 171 7.02 14.10 4.28
CA ALA A 171 5.98 13.48 5.08
C ALA A 171 6.56 12.62 6.23
N ALA A 172 7.62 11.87 5.97
CA ALA A 172 8.31 11.09 6.99
C ALA A 172 8.97 12.00 8.04
N ALA A 173 9.67 13.06 7.62
CA ALA A 173 10.29 14.03 8.50
C ALA A 173 9.26 14.77 9.40
N ALA A 174 8.05 15.00 8.87
CA ALA A 174 6.94 15.60 9.62
C ALA A 174 6.21 14.59 10.54
N GLY A 175 6.61 13.32 10.60
CA GLY A 175 5.94 12.29 11.39
C GLY A 175 4.57 11.85 10.85
N LEU A 176 4.29 12.14 9.58
CA LEU A 176 3.04 11.78 8.94
C LEU A 176 3.03 10.33 8.44
N ALA A 177 4.19 9.75 8.19
CA ALA A 177 4.37 8.36 7.80
C ALA A 177 5.46 7.70 8.65
N ALA A 178 5.27 6.43 8.98
CA ALA A 178 6.34 5.59 9.51
C ALA A 178 7.32 5.21 8.38
N ILE A 179 8.52 4.78 8.75
CA ILE A 179 9.50 4.24 7.79
C ILE A 179 9.59 2.73 7.98
N CYS A 180 9.45 1.98 6.91
CA CYS A 180 9.66 0.53 6.93
C CYS A 180 10.88 0.13 6.10
N SER A 181 11.57 -0.93 6.53
CA SER A 181 12.72 -1.47 5.80
C SER A 181 12.31 -2.30 4.58
N ASP A 182 11.11 -2.85 4.61
CA ASP A 182 10.60 -3.83 3.62
C ASP A 182 11.61 -4.96 3.31
N HIS A 183 12.34 -5.37 4.34
CA HIS A 183 13.42 -6.33 4.22
C HIS A 183 12.85 -7.74 3.97
N THR A 184 12.97 -8.19 2.73
CA THR A 184 12.54 -9.54 2.31
C THR A 184 13.75 -10.25 1.69
N PRO A 185 14.58 -10.93 2.51
CA PRO A 185 15.75 -11.65 1.99
C PRO A 185 15.31 -12.78 1.06
N VAL A 186 15.98 -12.88 -0.08
CA VAL A 186 15.87 -13.99 -1.03
C VAL A 186 17.16 -14.79 -0.97
N GLY A 187 17.02 -16.13 -0.96
CA GLY A 187 18.16 -17.04 -0.95
C GLY A 187 18.77 -17.22 -2.33
#